data_5067584460fa0648cff6d6c14247df7a
#
_entry.id   5067584460fa0648cff6d6c14247df7a
#
_cell.length_a   1.000
_cell.length_b   1.000
_cell.length_c   1.000
_cell.angle_alpha   90.00
_cell.angle_beta   90.00
_cell.angle_gamma   90.00
#
_symmetry.space_group_name_H-M   'P 1'
#
loop_
_entity.id
_entity.type
_entity.pdbx_description
1 polymer ?
#
loop_
_entity_poly.entity_id
_entity_poly.type
_entity_poly.pdbx_seq_one_letter_code
_entity_poly.pdbx_strand_id
1 'polypeptide(L)'
;MADETDVLPKALHEQILREQILTAQDFINSTAQQQPKAIILGGQPGAGKGGLVAQAKAELDQNAVTIDPDELRRHHPRVADFRRENPYEWSGRTHKDASSWADELRVAATAEKKNLIFDTTLSDGKWASETLIKGLQEQGYEVEVRAVASPKLESEHGVDERFTANTDRQGYGRHVPEGARDAIYGKLPVSLDTIHANSNVPIRIFNREGIELYDSRADARMPGQALEEARNARLKDPAFTEHLREAWQKQVDWHRDLPDHVQEIPKSDPDVQAKLLEEHAKLRVSDVVASRMEGIATIDELGGQVLHLHACLCRNLKSQACVAPG
;
A
#
# COMPACT_ATOMS: atom_id res chain seq x y z
N MET A 1 4.32 -9.07 -17.58
CA MET A 1 4.78 -10.30 -16.88
C MET A 1 6.29 -10.36 -17.04
N ALA A 2 7.03 -10.71 -15.96
CA ALA A 2 8.47 -10.90 -16.09
C ALA A 2 8.76 -12.01 -17.10
N ASP A 3 9.65 -11.75 -18.04
CA ASP A 3 10.21 -12.78 -18.92
C ASP A 3 11.09 -13.70 -18.05
N GLU A 4 11.17 -15.00 -18.38
CA GLU A 4 12.08 -15.92 -17.69
C GLU A 4 13.55 -15.44 -17.76
N THR A 5 13.90 -14.66 -18.77
CA THR A 5 15.23 -14.06 -18.96
C THR A 5 15.55 -12.93 -17.96
N ASP A 6 14.56 -12.40 -17.24
CA ASP A 6 14.76 -11.35 -16.26
C ASP A 6 15.11 -11.89 -14.86
N VAL A 7 14.83 -13.18 -14.61
CA VAL A 7 15.13 -13.85 -13.33
C VAL A 7 16.63 -14.11 -13.21
N LEU A 8 17.17 -13.82 -12.05
CA LEU A 8 18.59 -13.98 -11.80
C LEU A 8 19.04 -15.47 -11.77
N PRO A 9 20.24 -15.76 -12.26
CA PRO A 9 20.86 -17.06 -11.98
C PRO A 9 20.97 -17.28 -10.47
N LYS A 10 20.67 -18.51 -10.03
CA LYS A 10 20.64 -18.88 -8.60
C LYS A 10 21.86 -18.39 -7.81
N ALA A 11 23.07 -18.61 -8.34
CA ALA A 11 24.31 -18.20 -7.68
C ALA A 11 24.39 -16.68 -7.43
N LEU A 12 23.96 -15.87 -8.39
CA LEU A 12 23.93 -14.40 -8.26
C LEU A 12 22.84 -13.96 -7.29
N HIS A 13 21.65 -14.58 -7.35
CA HIS A 13 20.56 -14.32 -6.42
C HIS A 13 20.99 -14.57 -4.97
N GLU A 14 21.61 -15.71 -4.70
CA GLU A 14 22.16 -16.07 -3.37
C GLU A 14 23.32 -15.16 -2.92
N GLN A 15 24.15 -14.70 -3.86
CA GLN A 15 25.22 -13.75 -3.57
C GLN A 15 24.64 -12.41 -3.10
N ILE A 16 23.66 -11.88 -3.81
CA ILE A 16 23.00 -10.61 -3.45
C ILE A 16 22.32 -10.73 -2.08
N LEU A 17 21.63 -11.85 -1.82
CA LEU A 17 21.05 -12.09 -0.51
C LEU A 17 22.09 -11.97 0.60
N ARG A 18 23.20 -12.69 0.49
CA ARG A 18 24.24 -12.72 1.53
C ARG A 18 24.99 -11.41 1.68
N GLU A 19 25.35 -10.75 0.57
CA GLU A 19 26.29 -9.63 0.58
C GLU A 19 25.60 -8.27 0.69
N GLN A 20 24.30 -8.17 0.36
CA GLN A 20 23.59 -6.89 0.35
C GLN A 20 22.37 -6.88 1.27
N ILE A 21 21.57 -7.94 1.27
CA ILE A 21 20.28 -7.96 1.99
C ILE A 21 20.48 -8.33 3.45
N LEU A 22 21.21 -9.42 3.74
CA LEU A 22 21.49 -9.85 5.11
C LEU A 22 22.58 -8.99 5.81
N THR A 23 23.17 -8.05 5.11
CA THR A 23 24.08 -7.04 5.66
C THR A 23 23.44 -5.67 5.84
N ALA A 24 22.14 -5.53 5.50
CA ALA A 24 21.39 -4.30 5.69
C ALA A 24 21.30 -3.91 7.18
N GLN A 25 21.28 -2.61 7.47
CA GLN A 25 21.37 -2.07 8.83
C GLN A 25 20.27 -2.59 9.77
N ASP A 26 19.03 -2.72 9.29
CA ASP A 26 17.93 -3.24 10.08
C ASP A 26 18.09 -4.73 10.41
N PHE A 27 18.72 -5.52 9.54
CA PHE A 27 19.02 -6.92 9.83
C PHE A 27 20.17 -7.05 10.84
N ILE A 28 21.33 -6.40 10.62
CA ILE A 28 22.51 -6.56 11.48
C ILE A 28 22.34 -5.91 12.85
N ASN A 29 21.55 -4.82 12.96
CA ASN A 29 21.32 -4.13 14.23
C ASN A 29 20.18 -4.74 15.06
N SER A 30 19.32 -5.55 14.44
CA SER A 30 18.27 -6.26 15.19
C SER A 30 18.87 -7.41 16.00
N THR A 31 18.40 -7.55 17.24
CA THR A 31 18.88 -8.57 18.17
C THR A 31 17.86 -9.67 18.39
N ALA A 32 18.34 -10.87 18.73
CA ALA A 32 17.49 -12.00 19.08
C ALA A 32 16.60 -11.68 20.29
N GLN A 33 15.35 -12.12 20.26
CA GLN A 33 14.37 -11.94 21.31
C GLN A 33 14.01 -13.27 21.96
N GLN A 34 13.76 -13.27 23.27
CA GLN A 34 13.22 -14.47 23.95
C GLN A 34 11.79 -14.77 23.51
N GLN A 35 11.00 -13.74 23.31
CA GLN A 35 9.65 -13.79 22.77
C GLN A 35 9.59 -12.87 21.55
N PRO A 36 9.98 -13.36 20.37
CA PRO A 36 10.01 -12.52 19.18
C PRO A 36 8.59 -12.17 18.73
N LYS A 37 8.43 -10.96 18.21
CA LYS A 37 7.16 -10.44 17.69
C LYS A 37 7.20 -10.34 16.18
N ALA A 38 6.06 -10.64 15.56
CA ALA A 38 5.85 -10.42 14.13
C ALA A 38 4.60 -9.58 13.91
N ILE A 39 4.78 -8.38 13.35
CA ILE A 39 3.70 -7.50 12.94
C ILE A 39 3.53 -7.63 11.43
N ILE A 40 2.39 -8.19 11.01
CA ILE A 40 2.06 -8.40 9.59
C ILE A 40 1.13 -7.28 9.17
N LEU A 41 1.58 -6.47 8.20
CA LEU A 41 0.82 -5.34 7.69
C LEU A 41 0.05 -5.73 6.43
N GLY A 42 -1.22 -5.32 6.37
CA GLY A 42 -2.12 -5.53 5.25
C GLY A 42 -2.68 -4.24 4.70
N GLY A 43 -2.86 -4.19 3.39
CA GLY A 43 -3.47 -3.06 2.71
C GLY A 43 -3.08 -3.01 1.24
N GLN A 44 -4.00 -2.50 0.43
CA GLN A 44 -3.73 -2.33 -0.99
C GLN A 44 -2.59 -1.31 -1.24
N PRO A 45 -1.95 -1.34 -2.42
CA PRO A 45 -0.99 -0.32 -2.82
C PRO A 45 -1.58 1.09 -2.63
N GLY A 46 -0.79 2.02 -2.13
CA GLY A 46 -1.23 3.40 -1.88
C GLY A 46 -2.06 3.62 -0.60
N ALA A 47 -2.42 2.57 0.15
CA ALA A 47 -3.26 2.68 1.35
C ALA A 47 -2.60 3.43 2.53
N GLY A 48 -1.28 3.65 2.52
CA GLY A 48 -0.59 4.35 3.61
C GLY A 48 0.08 3.43 4.64
N LYS A 49 0.36 2.17 4.32
CA LYS A 49 1.05 1.21 5.21
C LYS A 49 2.37 1.72 5.80
N GLY A 50 3.09 2.60 5.08
CA GLY A 50 4.34 3.18 5.58
C GLY A 50 4.23 3.84 6.95
N GLY A 51 3.07 4.45 7.28
CA GLY A 51 2.79 4.98 8.61
C GLY A 51 2.75 3.89 9.68
N LEU A 52 2.11 2.76 9.38
CA LEU A 52 2.07 1.60 10.29
C LEU A 52 3.44 0.93 10.43
N VAL A 53 4.27 0.90 9.37
CA VAL A 53 5.66 0.43 9.48
C VAL A 53 6.44 1.29 10.48
N ALA A 54 6.33 2.62 10.36
CA ALA A 54 7.00 3.54 11.27
C ALA A 54 6.53 3.38 12.72
N GLN A 55 5.23 3.23 12.93
CA GLN A 55 4.62 2.97 14.24
C GLN A 55 5.11 1.63 14.82
N ALA A 56 5.09 0.56 14.03
CA ALA A 56 5.57 -0.76 14.45
C ALA A 56 7.06 -0.74 14.81
N LYS A 57 7.89 -0.04 14.04
CA LYS A 57 9.31 0.16 14.38
C LYS A 57 9.50 0.87 15.71
N ALA A 58 8.72 1.92 15.97
CA ALA A 58 8.79 2.65 17.24
C ALA A 58 8.36 1.77 18.42
N GLU A 59 7.30 0.98 18.28
CA GLU A 59 6.82 0.04 19.30
C GLU A 59 7.82 -1.09 19.61
N LEU A 60 8.64 -1.44 18.65
CA LEU A 60 9.71 -2.46 18.79
C LEU A 60 11.09 -1.83 19.04
N ASP A 61 11.15 -0.59 19.53
CA ASP A 61 12.40 0.14 19.84
C ASP A 61 13.42 0.14 18.69
N GLN A 62 12.94 0.23 17.43
CA GLN A 62 13.73 0.08 16.21
C GLN A 62 14.45 -1.28 16.08
N ASN A 63 14.09 -2.26 16.90
CA ASN A 63 14.70 -3.58 16.97
C ASN A 63 13.84 -4.61 16.22
N ALA A 64 13.73 -4.46 14.91
CA ALA A 64 12.98 -5.36 14.04
C ALA A 64 13.55 -5.34 12.61
N VAL A 65 13.47 -6.48 11.96
CA VAL A 65 13.74 -6.60 10.52
C VAL A 65 12.48 -6.27 9.74
N THR A 66 12.58 -5.28 8.84
CA THR A 66 11.48 -4.94 7.94
C THR A 66 11.58 -5.74 6.66
N ILE A 67 10.54 -6.48 6.33
CA ILE A 67 10.45 -7.28 5.11
C ILE A 67 9.46 -6.60 4.18
N ASP A 68 9.96 -5.91 3.19
CA ASP A 68 9.20 -5.23 2.14
C ASP A 68 9.74 -5.67 0.76
N PRO A 69 9.00 -6.51 0.02
CA PRO A 69 9.42 -6.94 -1.32
C PRO A 69 9.65 -5.78 -2.29
N ASP A 70 8.97 -4.65 -2.11
CA ASP A 70 9.13 -3.49 -2.98
C ASP A 70 10.48 -2.80 -2.79
N GLU A 71 10.96 -2.71 -1.54
CA GLU A 71 12.28 -2.17 -1.23
C GLU A 71 13.40 -3.09 -1.72
N LEU A 72 13.19 -4.41 -1.73
CA LEU A 72 14.19 -5.37 -2.18
C LEU A 72 14.45 -5.32 -3.69
N ARG A 73 13.53 -4.76 -4.49
CA ARG A 73 13.72 -4.57 -5.95
C ARG A 73 14.97 -3.79 -6.31
N ARG A 74 15.43 -2.88 -5.44
CA ARG A 74 16.63 -2.07 -5.65
C ARG A 74 17.91 -2.89 -5.77
N HIS A 75 17.94 -4.09 -5.21
CA HIS A 75 19.10 -4.99 -5.25
C HIS A 75 19.22 -5.75 -6.58
N HIS A 76 18.20 -5.70 -7.45
CA HIS A 76 18.30 -6.34 -8.75
C HIS A 76 19.30 -5.59 -9.63
N PRO A 77 20.38 -6.23 -10.14
CA PRO A 77 21.50 -5.55 -10.81
C PRO A 77 21.08 -4.83 -12.10
N ARG A 78 20.00 -5.29 -12.76
CA ARG A 78 19.46 -4.67 -13.97
C ARG A 78 18.31 -3.69 -13.68
N VAL A 79 18.07 -3.31 -12.44
CA VAL A 79 16.94 -2.44 -12.10
C VAL A 79 17.01 -1.07 -12.79
N ALA A 80 18.22 -0.53 -12.95
CA ALA A 80 18.42 0.74 -13.67
C ALA A 80 18.10 0.59 -15.16
N ASP A 81 18.50 -0.51 -15.78
CA ASP A 81 18.18 -0.77 -17.19
C ASP A 81 16.67 -0.96 -17.39
N PHE A 82 16.01 -1.73 -16.50
CA PHE A 82 14.57 -1.91 -16.58
C PHE A 82 13.79 -0.60 -16.44
N ARG A 83 14.21 0.29 -15.54
CA ARG A 83 13.63 1.64 -15.40
C ARG A 83 13.79 2.48 -16.66
N ARG A 84 14.93 2.35 -17.34
CA ARG A 84 15.24 3.05 -18.59
C ARG A 84 14.44 2.49 -19.76
N GLU A 85 14.33 1.17 -19.84
CA GLU A 85 13.64 0.49 -20.92
C GLU A 85 12.11 0.59 -20.81
N ASN A 86 11.59 0.63 -19.56
CA ASN A 86 10.15 0.59 -19.31
C ASN A 86 9.78 1.30 -17.98
N PRO A 87 9.72 2.65 -17.97
CA PRO A 87 9.50 3.45 -16.77
C PRO A 87 8.23 3.11 -15.99
N TYR A 88 7.17 2.64 -16.65
CA TYR A 88 5.91 2.31 -15.99
C TYR A 88 5.84 0.84 -15.51
N GLU A 89 6.48 -0.10 -16.19
CA GLU A 89 6.33 -1.54 -15.92
C GLU A 89 7.56 -2.21 -15.29
N TRP A 90 8.67 -1.50 -15.14
CA TRP A 90 9.95 -2.04 -14.66
C TRP A 90 9.82 -2.91 -13.41
N SER A 91 8.88 -2.59 -12.52
CA SER A 91 8.72 -3.29 -11.25
C SER A 91 8.23 -4.73 -11.43
N GLY A 92 7.51 -5.03 -12.50
CA GLY A 92 7.11 -6.39 -12.86
C GLY A 92 8.29 -7.30 -13.15
N ARG A 93 9.33 -6.75 -13.79
CA ARG A 93 10.54 -7.50 -14.19
C ARG A 93 11.43 -7.90 -13.00
N THR A 94 11.35 -7.19 -11.88
CA THR A 94 12.10 -7.49 -10.65
C THR A 94 11.29 -8.27 -9.62
N HIS A 95 10.01 -8.56 -9.90
CA HIS A 95 9.06 -9.07 -8.91
C HIS A 95 9.47 -10.42 -8.33
N LYS A 96 9.89 -11.35 -9.19
CA LYS A 96 10.17 -12.74 -8.78
C LYS A 96 11.35 -12.82 -7.82
N ASP A 97 12.47 -12.15 -8.15
CA ASP A 97 13.63 -12.10 -7.27
C ASP A 97 13.34 -11.36 -5.96
N ALA A 98 12.67 -10.22 -6.03
CA ALA A 98 12.32 -9.45 -4.83
C ALA A 98 11.40 -10.22 -3.86
N SER A 99 10.44 -10.98 -4.40
CA SER A 99 9.55 -11.81 -3.57
C SER A 99 10.30 -13.00 -2.96
N SER A 100 11.21 -13.64 -3.72
CA SER A 100 12.05 -14.71 -3.19
C SER A 100 12.99 -14.21 -2.09
N TRP A 101 13.65 -13.07 -2.29
CA TRP A 101 14.48 -12.45 -1.25
C TRP A 101 13.69 -12.08 0.02
N ALA A 102 12.43 -11.65 -0.12
CA ALA A 102 11.58 -11.37 1.03
C ALA A 102 11.32 -12.62 1.86
N ASP A 103 11.05 -13.76 1.22
CA ASP A 103 10.87 -15.04 1.90
C ASP A 103 12.16 -15.53 2.53
N GLU A 104 13.29 -15.42 1.85
CA GLU A 104 14.62 -15.82 2.34
C GLU A 104 15.07 -14.93 3.51
N LEU A 105 14.82 -13.61 3.44
CA LEU A 105 15.08 -12.67 4.54
C LEU A 105 14.22 -13.01 5.76
N ARG A 106 12.93 -13.36 5.55
CA ARG A 106 12.05 -13.84 6.63
C ARG A 106 12.63 -15.09 7.29
N VAL A 107 13.04 -16.07 6.49
CA VAL A 107 13.64 -17.31 7.01
C VAL A 107 14.93 -17.03 7.82
N ALA A 108 15.82 -16.18 7.32
CA ALA A 108 17.02 -15.79 8.04
C ALA A 108 16.71 -15.07 9.35
N ALA A 109 15.80 -14.11 9.34
CA ALA A 109 15.43 -13.35 10.53
C ALA A 109 14.73 -14.22 11.58
N THR A 110 13.88 -15.18 11.16
CA THR A 110 13.24 -16.12 12.09
C THR A 110 14.21 -17.11 12.70
N ALA A 111 15.20 -17.57 11.95
CA ALA A 111 16.27 -18.46 12.47
C ALA A 111 17.06 -17.78 13.59
N GLU A 112 17.24 -16.46 13.54
CA GLU A 112 17.89 -15.65 14.55
C GLU A 112 16.92 -15.07 15.61
N LYS A 113 15.65 -15.45 15.59
CA LYS A 113 14.61 -14.97 16.53
C LYS A 113 14.50 -13.44 16.62
N LYS A 114 14.68 -12.73 15.52
CA LYS A 114 14.53 -11.29 15.44
C LYS A 114 13.06 -10.91 15.34
N ASN A 115 12.69 -9.74 15.87
CA ASN A 115 11.35 -9.19 15.59
C ASN A 115 11.20 -8.90 14.10
N LEU A 116 9.97 -9.03 13.59
CA LEU A 116 9.64 -8.85 12.19
C LEU A 116 8.54 -7.81 12.00
N ILE A 117 8.69 -6.98 10.97
CA ILE A 117 7.62 -6.18 10.39
C ILE A 117 7.49 -6.61 8.94
N PHE A 118 6.39 -7.27 8.58
CA PHE A 118 6.19 -7.80 7.25
C PHE A 118 5.17 -6.96 6.49
N ASP A 119 5.65 -6.12 5.54
CA ASP A 119 4.79 -5.32 4.68
C ASP A 119 4.28 -6.16 3.51
N THR A 120 2.99 -6.44 3.54
CA THR A 120 2.30 -7.26 2.54
C THR A 120 0.97 -6.63 2.15
N THR A 121 0.34 -7.17 1.12
CA THR A 121 -1.02 -6.78 0.73
C THR A 121 -2.09 -7.53 1.51
N LEU A 122 -1.75 -8.68 2.11
CA LEU A 122 -2.69 -9.64 2.72
C LEU A 122 -3.86 -9.99 1.79
N SER A 123 -3.60 -10.15 0.49
CA SER A 123 -4.64 -10.48 -0.49
C SER A 123 -4.98 -11.97 -0.56
N ASP A 124 -4.24 -12.84 0.15
CA ASP A 124 -4.48 -14.26 0.27
C ASP A 124 -4.54 -14.65 1.76
N GLY A 125 -5.76 -14.66 2.30
CA GLY A 125 -6.00 -14.96 3.71
C GLY A 125 -5.69 -16.41 4.08
N LYS A 126 -5.84 -17.34 3.13
CA LYS A 126 -5.52 -18.76 3.35
C LYS A 126 -4.01 -18.95 3.50
N TRP A 127 -3.23 -18.45 2.55
CA TRP A 127 -1.78 -18.48 2.66
C TRP A 127 -1.29 -17.75 3.92
N ALA A 128 -1.85 -16.58 4.23
CA ALA A 128 -1.48 -15.80 5.40
C ALA A 128 -1.73 -16.56 6.71
N SER A 129 -2.90 -17.21 6.87
CA SER A 129 -3.24 -17.94 8.09
C SER A 129 -2.55 -19.30 8.20
N GLU A 130 -2.59 -20.11 7.13
CA GLU A 130 -2.14 -21.51 7.17
C GLU A 130 -0.63 -21.67 6.98
N THR A 131 0.03 -20.69 6.33
CA THR A 131 1.46 -20.78 6.02
C THR A 131 2.27 -19.75 6.81
N LEU A 132 1.97 -18.45 6.66
CA LEU A 132 2.77 -17.39 7.26
C LEU A 132 2.58 -17.33 8.78
N ILE A 133 1.35 -17.10 9.24
CA ILE A 133 1.03 -16.92 10.67
C ILE A 133 1.32 -18.20 11.45
N LYS A 134 0.81 -19.33 10.97
CA LYS A 134 1.04 -20.63 11.59
C LYS A 134 2.53 -20.96 11.69
N GLY A 135 3.28 -20.76 10.60
CA GLY A 135 4.72 -21.00 10.59
C GLY A 135 5.51 -20.11 11.56
N LEU A 136 5.08 -18.86 11.75
CA LEU A 136 5.66 -17.95 12.75
C LEU A 136 5.31 -18.38 14.18
N GLN A 137 4.06 -18.76 14.45
CA GLN A 137 3.62 -19.25 15.76
C GLN A 137 4.35 -20.54 16.15
N GLU A 138 4.54 -21.49 15.22
CA GLU A 138 5.31 -22.73 15.45
C GLU A 138 6.78 -22.45 15.80
N GLN A 139 7.32 -21.32 15.37
CA GLN A 139 8.67 -20.84 15.73
C GLN A 139 8.70 -19.99 17.01
N GLY A 140 7.55 -19.85 17.69
CA GLY A 140 7.42 -19.15 18.97
C GLY A 140 7.23 -17.65 18.89
N TYR A 141 6.79 -17.12 17.72
CA TYR A 141 6.46 -15.71 17.56
C TYR A 141 5.10 -15.35 18.15
N GLU A 142 5.05 -14.21 18.82
CA GLU A 142 3.81 -13.49 19.05
C GLU A 142 3.45 -12.73 17.75
N VAL A 143 2.31 -13.08 17.13
CA VAL A 143 1.93 -12.54 15.83
C VAL A 143 0.73 -11.61 15.97
N GLU A 144 0.79 -10.45 15.33
CA GLU A 144 -0.31 -9.49 15.20
C GLU A 144 -0.48 -9.09 13.73
N VAL A 145 -1.74 -8.94 13.30
CA VAL A 145 -2.09 -8.41 11.97
C VAL A 145 -2.60 -6.99 12.10
N ARG A 146 -2.08 -6.08 11.28
CA ARG A 146 -2.55 -4.70 11.17
C ARG A 146 -2.95 -4.38 9.74
N ALA A 147 -4.14 -3.82 9.55
CA ALA A 147 -4.63 -3.42 8.23
C ALA A 147 -4.94 -1.94 8.17
N VAL A 148 -4.82 -1.34 6.97
CA VAL A 148 -5.19 0.07 6.72
C VAL A 148 -6.55 0.13 6.06
N ALA A 149 -7.48 0.85 6.67
CA ALA A 149 -8.78 1.18 6.10
C ALA A 149 -8.68 2.46 5.26
N SER A 150 -8.22 2.31 4.01
CA SER A 150 -8.18 3.40 3.04
C SER A 150 -9.23 3.14 1.96
N PRO A 151 -10.12 4.11 1.65
CA PRO A 151 -11.03 4.02 0.50
C PRO A 151 -10.29 3.80 -0.82
N LYS A 152 -10.98 3.22 -1.81
CA LYS A 152 -10.38 2.95 -3.13
C LYS A 152 -9.75 4.21 -3.71
N LEU A 153 -10.51 5.29 -3.84
CA LEU A 153 -10.04 6.56 -4.42
C LEU A 153 -8.83 7.16 -3.69
N GLU A 154 -8.77 7.05 -2.36
CA GLU A 154 -7.62 7.52 -1.59
C GLU A 154 -6.36 6.68 -1.86
N SER A 155 -6.49 5.37 -1.92
CA SER A 155 -5.35 4.49 -2.19
C SER A 155 -4.88 4.57 -3.64
N GLU A 156 -5.77 4.76 -4.59
CA GLU A 156 -5.42 5.01 -6.00
C GLU A 156 -4.65 6.32 -6.14
N HIS A 157 -5.14 7.39 -5.52
CA HIS A 157 -4.40 8.65 -5.43
C HIS A 157 -3.01 8.43 -4.82
N GLY A 158 -2.89 7.70 -3.72
CA GLY A 158 -1.61 7.44 -3.05
C GLY A 158 -0.62 6.62 -3.90
N VAL A 159 -1.08 5.78 -4.84
CA VAL A 159 -0.22 5.13 -5.82
C VAL A 159 0.31 6.15 -6.83
N ASP A 160 -0.58 6.97 -7.37
CA ASP A 160 -0.26 7.95 -8.39
C ASP A 160 0.68 9.04 -7.85
N GLU A 161 0.34 9.62 -6.70
CA GLU A 161 1.18 10.60 -6.00
C GLU A 161 2.60 10.07 -5.74
N ARG A 162 2.72 8.83 -5.27
CA ARG A 162 4.03 8.21 -5.06
C ARG A 162 4.80 8.04 -6.35
N PHE A 163 4.12 7.69 -7.45
CA PHE A 163 4.74 7.57 -8.76
C PHE A 163 5.24 8.94 -9.25
N THR A 164 4.39 9.96 -9.25
CA THR A 164 4.70 11.30 -9.76
C THR A 164 5.77 11.99 -8.92
N ALA A 165 5.62 12.00 -7.59
CA ALA A 165 6.59 12.60 -6.67
C ALA A 165 7.98 11.93 -6.73
N ASN A 166 8.04 10.61 -6.90
CA ASN A 166 9.32 9.93 -7.08
C ASN A 166 9.91 10.21 -8.46
N THR A 167 9.10 10.30 -9.51
CA THR A 167 9.55 10.66 -10.84
C THR A 167 10.15 12.06 -10.83
N ASP A 168 9.50 13.04 -10.21
CA ASP A 168 10.01 14.40 -10.07
C ASP A 168 11.33 14.45 -9.29
N ARG A 169 11.43 13.67 -8.21
CA ARG A 169 12.60 13.72 -7.33
C ARG A 169 13.83 13.00 -7.89
N GLN A 170 13.67 11.90 -8.60
CA GLN A 170 14.76 10.99 -8.95
C GLN A 170 14.73 10.45 -10.38
N GLY A 171 13.78 10.92 -11.20
CA GLY A 171 13.64 10.52 -12.60
C GLY A 171 12.88 9.23 -12.84
N TYR A 172 12.41 8.55 -11.80
CA TYR A 172 11.59 7.34 -11.92
C TYR A 172 10.68 7.15 -10.71
N GLY A 173 9.50 6.60 -10.94
CA GLY A 173 8.56 6.16 -9.92
C GLY A 173 8.20 4.69 -10.11
N ARG A 174 7.40 4.15 -9.20
CA ARG A 174 6.80 2.83 -9.33
C ARG A 174 5.30 2.96 -9.61
N HIS A 175 4.92 2.63 -10.81
CA HIS A 175 3.52 2.50 -11.19
C HIS A 175 2.99 1.12 -10.80
N VAL A 176 1.72 1.04 -10.39
CA VAL A 176 1.02 -0.22 -10.10
C VAL A 176 -0.21 -0.30 -10.99
N PRO A 177 -0.34 -1.32 -11.86
CA PRO A 177 -1.48 -1.46 -12.76
C PRO A 177 -2.82 -1.51 -12.01
N GLU A 178 -3.84 -0.90 -12.58
CA GLU A 178 -5.19 -0.77 -12.00
C GLU A 178 -5.79 -2.13 -11.63
N GLY A 179 -5.78 -3.10 -12.54
CA GLY A 179 -6.33 -4.44 -12.27
C GLY A 179 -5.69 -5.15 -11.07
N ALA A 180 -4.40 -4.92 -10.81
CA ALA A 180 -3.73 -5.45 -9.63
C ALA A 180 -4.20 -4.75 -8.35
N ARG A 181 -4.42 -3.42 -8.40
CA ARG A 181 -4.93 -2.63 -7.27
C ARG A 181 -6.34 -3.05 -6.89
N ASP A 182 -7.22 -3.19 -7.87
CA ASP A 182 -8.62 -3.58 -7.70
C ASP A 182 -8.76 -4.98 -7.11
N ALA A 183 -7.99 -5.93 -7.64
CA ALA A 183 -7.99 -7.29 -7.12
C ALA A 183 -7.57 -7.35 -5.64
N ILE A 184 -6.56 -6.58 -5.25
CA ILE A 184 -6.09 -6.53 -3.86
C ILE A 184 -7.12 -5.82 -2.97
N TYR A 185 -7.70 -4.70 -3.43
CA TYR A 185 -8.71 -3.96 -2.69
C TYR A 185 -9.92 -4.82 -2.32
N GLY A 186 -10.45 -5.57 -3.30
CA GLY A 186 -11.62 -6.43 -3.09
C GLY A 186 -11.34 -7.69 -2.26
N LYS A 187 -10.09 -8.21 -2.29
CA LYS A 187 -9.71 -9.42 -1.56
C LYS A 187 -9.42 -9.16 -0.08
N LEU A 188 -8.97 -7.98 0.30
CA LEU A 188 -8.50 -7.70 1.67
C LEU A 188 -9.56 -7.97 2.75
N PRO A 189 -10.84 -7.53 2.62
CA PRO A 189 -11.87 -7.83 3.65
C PRO A 189 -12.06 -9.32 3.88
N VAL A 190 -12.22 -10.09 2.81
CA VAL A 190 -12.38 -11.56 2.87
C VAL A 190 -11.14 -12.23 3.44
N SER A 191 -9.97 -11.72 3.12
CA SER A 191 -8.70 -12.22 3.64
C SER A 191 -8.59 -12.03 5.15
N LEU A 192 -8.97 -10.86 5.67
CA LEU A 192 -8.97 -10.58 7.12
C LEU A 192 -9.96 -11.51 7.86
N ASP A 193 -11.15 -11.73 7.29
CA ASP A 193 -12.14 -12.66 7.87
C ASP A 193 -11.60 -14.11 7.87
N THR A 194 -10.92 -14.53 6.81
CA THR A 194 -10.27 -15.85 6.72
C THR A 194 -9.17 -16.00 7.76
N ILE A 195 -8.33 -14.97 7.96
CA ILE A 195 -7.28 -14.97 8.99
C ILE A 195 -7.92 -15.05 10.37
N HIS A 196 -8.99 -14.29 10.64
CA HIS A 196 -9.70 -14.31 11.91
C HIS A 196 -10.31 -15.67 12.23
N ALA A 197 -10.88 -16.33 11.23
CA ALA A 197 -11.48 -17.65 11.39
C ALA A 197 -10.45 -18.78 11.60
N ASN A 198 -9.25 -18.66 11.00
CA ASN A 198 -8.26 -19.73 10.96
C ASN A 198 -7.11 -19.54 11.94
N SER A 199 -7.02 -18.41 12.64
CA SER A 199 -5.94 -18.12 13.57
C SER A 199 -6.43 -17.32 14.78
N ASN A 200 -5.75 -17.45 15.92
CA ASN A 200 -6.04 -16.72 17.15
C ASN A 200 -5.16 -15.47 17.30
N VAL A 201 -4.82 -14.82 16.19
CA VAL A 201 -4.00 -13.62 16.25
C VAL A 201 -4.86 -12.36 16.35
N PRO A 202 -4.42 -11.34 17.11
CA PRO A 202 -5.08 -10.04 17.09
C PRO A 202 -5.06 -9.43 15.67
N ILE A 203 -6.20 -8.90 15.26
CA ILE A 203 -6.33 -8.13 14.03
C ILE A 203 -6.76 -6.72 14.41
N ARG A 204 -5.94 -5.73 14.04
CA ARG A 204 -6.22 -4.32 14.28
C ARG A 204 -6.33 -3.58 12.95
N ILE A 205 -7.27 -2.65 12.87
CA ILE A 205 -7.49 -1.83 11.68
C ILE A 205 -7.27 -0.37 12.03
N PHE A 206 -6.50 0.30 11.18
CA PHE A 206 -6.11 1.69 11.37
C PHE A 206 -6.56 2.52 10.16
N ASN A 207 -6.75 3.81 10.35
CA ASN A 207 -6.83 4.73 9.23
C ASN A 207 -5.42 5.09 8.71
N ARG A 208 -5.36 5.88 7.65
CA ARG A 208 -4.08 6.31 7.03
C ARG A 208 -3.21 7.16 7.98
N GLU A 209 -3.83 7.84 8.93
CA GLU A 209 -3.17 8.65 9.96
C GLU A 209 -2.64 7.82 11.14
N GLY A 210 -2.84 6.50 11.15
CA GLY A 210 -2.38 5.60 12.21
C GLY A 210 -3.30 5.55 13.43
N ILE A 211 -4.53 6.07 13.33
CA ILE A 211 -5.54 5.98 14.40
C ILE A 211 -6.20 4.60 14.30
N GLU A 212 -6.24 3.88 15.42
CA GLU A 212 -6.92 2.60 15.51
C GLU A 212 -8.44 2.76 15.45
N LEU A 213 -9.08 1.99 14.58
CA LEU A 213 -10.51 2.00 14.34
C LEU A 213 -11.20 0.69 14.79
N TYR A 214 -10.43 -0.38 14.95
CA TYR A 214 -10.92 -1.70 15.29
C TYR A 214 -9.81 -2.55 15.91
N ASP A 215 -10.20 -3.34 16.93
CA ASP A 215 -9.37 -4.39 17.51
C ASP A 215 -10.26 -5.63 17.72
N SER A 216 -9.90 -6.76 17.11
CA SER A 216 -10.66 -8.01 17.16
C SER A 216 -10.82 -8.60 18.58
N ARG A 217 -10.03 -8.13 19.54
CA ARG A 217 -10.13 -8.54 20.95
C ARG A 217 -11.22 -7.80 21.73
N ALA A 218 -11.62 -6.63 21.23
CA ALA A 218 -12.57 -5.72 21.90
C ALA A 218 -13.86 -5.48 21.11
N ASP A 219 -13.87 -5.81 19.82
CA ASP A 219 -15.00 -5.57 18.90
C ASP A 219 -15.51 -6.89 18.33
N ALA A 220 -16.81 -7.12 18.44
CA ALA A 220 -17.45 -8.36 18.01
C ALA A 220 -17.74 -8.45 16.50
N ARG A 221 -17.55 -7.35 15.75
CA ARG A 221 -17.71 -7.37 14.29
C ARG A 221 -16.62 -8.23 13.65
N MET A 222 -16.92 -8.78 12.47
CA MET A 222 -15.89 -9.41 11.64
C MET A 222 -14.91 -8.33 11.13
N PRO A 223 -13.60 -8.63 11.05
CA PRO A 223 -12.60 -7.65 10.61
C PRO A 223 -12.87 -7.08 9.21
N GLY A 224 -13.36 -7.93 8.28
CA GLY A 224 -13.72 -7.48 6.94
C GLY A 224 -14.89 -6.48 6.95
N GLN A 225 -15.91 -6.72 7.76
CA GLN A 225 -17.01 -5.77 7.95
C GLN A 225 -16.51 -4.45 8.55
N ALA A 226 -15.69 -4.50 9.59
CA ALA A 226 -15.13 -3.31 10.22
C ALA A 226 -14.27 -2.49 9.25
N LEU A 227 -13.48 -3.16 8.40
CA LEU A 227 -12.69 -2.52 7.35
C LEU A 227 -13.57 -1.76 6.34
N GLU A 228 -14.63 -2.41 5.83
CA GLU A 228 -15.55 -1.79 4.86
C GLU A 228 -16.32 -0.62 5.46
N GLU A 229 -16.79 -0.75 6.70
CA GLU A 229 -17.46 0.34 7.41
C GLU A 229 -16.55 1.55 7.61
N ALA A 230 -15.27 1.32 7.97
CA ALA A 230 -14.28 2.38 8.14
C ALA A 230 -13.96 3.08 6.81
N ARG A 231 -13.79 2.34 5.71
CA ARG A 231 -13.61 2.87 4.35
C ARG A 231 -14.78 3.77 3.95
N ASN A 232 -16.01 3.30 4.18
CA ASN A 232 -17.21 4.03 3.82
C ASN A 232 -17.45 5.26 4.73
N ALA A 233 -17.10 5.18 6.00
CA ALA A 233 -17.23 6.32 6.92
C ALA A 233 -16.34 7.49 6.52
N ARG A 234 -15.12 7.21 6.07
CA ARG A 234 -14.15 8.22 5.62
C ARG A 234 -14.67 9.01 4.41
N LEU A 235 -15.33 8.35 3.47
CA LEU A 235 -15.92 9.01 2.28
C LEU A 235 -17.12 9.90 2.60
N LYS A 236 -17.67 9.82 3.82
CA LYS A 236 -18.77 10.69 4.27
C LYS A 236 -18.29 11.99 4.92
N ASP A 237 -16.98 12.15 5.12
CA ASP A 237 -16.41 13.38 5.65
C ASP A 237 -16.20 14.39 4.51
N PRO A 238 -16.92 15.54 4.52
CA PRO A 238 -16.80 16.54 3.45
C PRO A 238 -15.40 17.18 3.37
N ALA A 239 -14.72 17.34 4.50
CA ALA A 239 -13.37 17.91 4.52
C ALA A 239 -12.36 16.95 3.88
N PHE A 240 -12.52 15.66 4.14
CA PHE A 240 -11.71 14.62 3.51
C PHE A 240 -11.96 14.54 2.00
N THR A 241 -13.21 14.54 1.56
CA THR A 241 -13.56 14.45 0.13
C THR A 241 -13.09 15.67 -0.65
N GLU A 242 -13.20 16.87 -0.09
CA GLU A 242 -12.67 18.10 -0.73
C GLU A 242 -11.13 18.04 -0.85
N HIS A 243 -10.43 17.65 0.24
CA HIS A 243 -8.98 17.46 0.18
C HIS A 243 -8.57 16.42 -0.87
N LEU A 244 -9.29 15.30 -0.94
CA LEU A 244 -9.01 14.25 -1.92
C LEU A 244 -9.25 14.73 -3.35
N ARG A 245 -10.30 15.54 -3.58
CA ARG A 245 -10.59 16.17 -4.88
C ARG A 245 -9.46 17.07 -5.34
N GLU A 246 -8.96 17.95 -4.44
CA GLU A 246 -7.83 18.82 -4.74
C GLU A 246 -6.54 18.01 -5.03
N ALA A 247 -6.33 16.94 -4.27
CA ALA A 247 -5.18 16.07 -4.47
C ALA A 247 -5.23 15.35 -5.83
N TRP A 248 -6.40 14.86 -6.23
CA TRP A 248 -6.60 14.27 -7.56
C TRP A 248 -6.41 15.29 -8.69
N GLN A 249 -6.87 16.54 -8.51
CA GLN A 249 -6.65 17.59 -9.51
C GLN A 249 -5.15 17.82 -9.77
N LYS A 250 -4.32 17.79 -8.74
CA LYS A 250 -2.85 17.88 -8.91
C LYS A 250 -2.28 16.74 -9.75
N GLN A 251 -2.82 15.53 -9.63
CA GLN A 251 -2.41 14.41 -10.45
C GLN A 251 -2.85 14.58 -11.91
N VAL A 252 -4.07 15.06 -12.15
CA VAL A 252 -4.54 15.42 -13.50
C VAL A 252 -3.58 16.42 -14.15
N ASP A 253 -3.23 17.48 -13.41
CA ASP A 253 -2.34 18.54 -13.91
C ASP A 253 -0.94 17.97 -14.21
N TRP A 254 -0.37 17.18 -13.31
CA TRP A 254 0.95 16.55 -13.54
C TRP A 254 0.97 15.70 -14.80
N HIS A 255 -0.01 14.84 -15.02
CA HIS A 255 -0.06 13.96 -16.19
C HIS A 255 -0.29 14.75 -17.49
N ARG A 256 -1.08 15.83 -17.43
CA ARG A 256 -1.33 16.69 -18.59
C ARG A 256 -0.08 17.48 -18.97
N ASP A 257 0.62 18.00 -17.98
CA ASP A 257 1.72 18.92 -18.17
C ASP A 257 3.09 18.22 -18.28
N LEU A 258 3.17 16.88 -18.11
CA LEU A 258 4.39 16.09 -18.14
C LEU A 258 5.26 16.36 -19.40
N PRO A 259 4.72 16.52 -20.64
CA PRO A 259 5.55 16.78 -21.81
C PRO A 259 6.40 18.06 -21.68
N ASP A 260 5.87 19.08 -21.01
CA ASP A 260 6.58 20.35 -20.79
C ASP A 260 7.47 20.30 -19.54
N HIS A 261 7.03 19.58 -18.53
CA HIS A 261 7.65 19.47 -17.22
C HIS A 261 8.84 18.50 -17.15
N VAL A 262 8.87 17.48 -18.02
CA VAL A 262 9.85 16.38 -17.93
C VAL A 262 11.31 16.83 -17.95
N GLN A 263 11.62 17.94 -18.63
CA GLN A 263 12.97 18.49 -18.72
C GLN A 263 13.45 19.10 -17.39
N GLU A 264 12.54 19.44 -16.50
CA GLU A 264 12.83 20.02 -15.19
C GLU A 264 13.08 18.94 -14.11
N ILE A 265 12.84 17.65 -14.44
CA ILE A 265 13.03 16.53 -13.51
C ILE A 265 14.53 16.41 -13.16
N PRO A 266 14.92 16.61 -11.90
CA PRO A 266 16.32 16.54 -11.49
C PRO A 266 16.90 15.13 -11.71
N LYS A 267 18.13 15.06 -12.16
CA LYS A 267 18.88 13.80 -12.33
C LYS A 267 18.26 12.80 -13.32
N SER A 268 17.35 13.24 -14.16
CA SER A 268 16.79 12.37 -15.19
C SER A 268 17.82 12.24 -16.34
N ASP A 269 18.12 11.00 -16.67
CA ASP A 269 18.87 10.65 -17.87
C ASP A 269 18.01 11.02 -19.09
N PRO A 270 18.55 11.69 -20.13
CA PRO A 270 17.80 12.05 -21.35
C PRO A 270 17.11 10.85 -22.01
N ASP A 271 17.72 9.67 -21.98
CA ASP A 271 17.14 8.45 -22.54
C ASP A 271 15.92 8.00 -21.69
N VAL A 272 15.99 8.16 -20.36
CA VAL A 272 14.86 7.87 -19.47
C VAL A 272 13.72 8.86 -19.70
N GLN A 273 14.04 10.15 -19.88
CA GLN A 273 13.03 11.18 -20.20
C GLN A 273 12.31 10.88 -21.53
N ALA A 274 13.07 10.57 -22.58
CA ALA A 274 12.51 10.22 -23.88
C ALA A 274 11.60 8.98 -23.78
N LYS A 275 12.04 7.97 -23.04
CA LYS A 275 11.28 6.74 -22.86
C LYS A 275 10.04 6.93 -21.98
N LEU A 276 10.14 7.75 -20.94
CA LEU A 276 9.01 8.12 -20.10
C LEU A 276 7.91 8.81 -20.95
N LEU A 277 8.30 9.75 -21.80
CA LEU A 277 7.36 10.42 -22.71
C LEU A 277 6.75 9.46 -23.74
N GLU A 278 7.54 8.55 -24.32
CA GLU A 278 7.04 7.55 -25.25
C GLU A 278 5.98 6.65 -24.59
N GLU A 279 6.25 6.16 -23.40
CA GLU A 279 5.32 5.31 -22.68
C GLU A 279 4.10 6.06 -22.16
N HIS A 280 4.32 7.28 -21.70
CA HIS A 280 3.22 8.16 -21.29
C HIS A 280 2.25 8.41 -22.45
N ALA A 281 2.76 8.64 -23.65
CA ALA A 281 1.94 8.78 -24.86
C ALA A 281 1.17 7.49 -25.21
N LYS A 282 1.78 6.31 -24.99
CA LYS A 282 1.12 5.01 -25.20
C LYS A 282 -0.02 4.74 -24.23
N LEU A 283 0.08 5.25 -22.99
CA LEU A 283 -0.97 5.17 -22.00
C LEU A 283 -2.21 5.99 -22.38
N ARG A 284 -2.19 6.65 -23.54
CA ARG A 284 -3.21 7.61 -23.96
C ARG A 284 -3.48 8.61 -22.84
N VAL A 285 -2.68 9.65 -22.79
CA VAL A 285 -2.79 10.70 -21.75
C VAL A 285 -4.22 11.15 -21.53
N SER A 286 -5.04 11.17 -22.60
CA SER A 286 -6.47 11.41 -22.51
C SER A 286 -7.20 10.40 -21.60
N ASP A 287 -6.86 9.13 -21.68
CA ASP A 287 -7.54 8.08 -20.89
C ASP A 287 -7.06 8.12 -19.43
N VAL A 288 -5.78 8.37 -19.22
CA VAL A 288 -5.20 8.57 -17.86
C VAL A 288 -5.83 9.78 -17.18
N VAL A 289 -5.92 10.90 -17.89
CA VAL A 289 -6.58 12.14 -17.41
C VAL A 289 -8.07 11.91 -17.21
N ALA A 290 -8.75 11.21 -18.15
CA ALA A 290 -10.17 10.90 -18.05
C ALA A 290 -10.50 10.05 -16.82
N SER A 291 -9.72 8.99 -16.57
CA SER A 291 -9.89 8.13 -15.38
C SER A 291 -9.76 8.93 -14.07
N ARG A 292 -8.84 9.90 -14.02
CA ARG A 292 -8.68 10.77 -12.85
C ARG A 292 -9.80 11.80 -12.73
N MET A 293 -10.31 12.31 -13.85
CA MET A 293 -11.49 13.19 -13.88
C MET A 293 -12.75 12.44 -13.45
N GLU A 294 -12.90 11.16 -13.80
CA GLU A 294 -13.97 10.30 -13.28
C GLU A 294 -13.87 10.12 -11.78
N GLY A 295 -12.65 9.97 -11.24
CA GLY A 295 -12.40 9.95 -9.79
C GLY A 295 -12.87 11.23 -9.11
N ILE A 296 -12.57 12.40 -9.68
CA ILE A 296 -13.02 13.70 -9.19
C ILE A 296 -14.56 13.81 -9.27
N ALA A 297 -15.18 13.43 -10.38
CA ALA A 297 -16.62 13.44 -10.54
C ALA A 297 -17.32 12.53 -9.51
N THR A 298 -16.75 11.35 -9.24
CA THR A 298 -17.27 10.44 -8.21
C THR A 298 -17.19 11.08 -6.82
N ILE A 299 -16.11 11.78 -6.50
CA ILE A 299 -15.96 12.52 -5.24
C ILE A 299 -16.98 13.63 -5.14
N ASP A 300 -17.21 14.39 -6.22
CA ASP A 300 -18.19 15.47 -6.27
C ASP A 300 -19.64 14.95 -6.09
N GLU A 301 -19.97 13.79 -6.67
CA GLU A 301 -21.25 13.11 -6.45
C GLU A 301 -21.45 12.68 -5.00
N LEU A 302 -20.43 12.13 -4.36
CA LEU A 302 -20.45 11.76 -2.94
C LEU A 302 -20.65 12.99 -2.06
N GLY A 303 -19.94 14.08 -2.35
CA GLY A 303 -20.09 15.37 -1.65
C GLY A 303 -21.51 15.96 -1.83
N GLY A 304 -22.05 15.88 -3.03
CA GLY A 304 -23.41 16.32 -3.33
C GLY A 304 -24.50 15.53 -2.58
N GLN A 305 -24.32 14.21 -2.44
CA GLN A 305 -25.24 13.36 -1.67
C GLN A 305 -25.20 13.69 -0.17
N VAL A 306 -24.03 13.97 0.38
CA VAL A 306 -23.87 14.36 1.80
C VAL A 306 -24.54 15.71 2.07
N LEU A 307 -24.37 16.68 1.19
CA LEU A 307 -25.03 17.99 1.29
C LEU A 307 -26.55 17.87 1.17
N HIS A 308 -27.06 17.00 0.30
CA HIS A 308 -28.49 16.77 0.14
C HIS A 308 -29.11 16.11 1.38
N LEU A 309 -28.44 15.12 1.96
CA LEU A 309 -28.86 14.48 3.22
C LEU A 309 -28.87 15.48 4.38
N HIS A 310 -27.86 16.34 4.49
CA HIS A 310 -27.81 17.40 5.52
C HIS A 310 -28.94 18.41 5.36
N ALA A 311 -29.21 18.83 4.14
CA ALA A 311 -30.31 19.76 3.84
C ALA A 311 -31.69 19.13 4.10
N CYS A 312 -31.85 17.83 3.91
CA CYS A 312 -33.07 17.09 4.25
C CYS A 312 -33.26 16.94 5.76
N LEU A 313 -32.18 16.64 6.51
CA LEU A 313 -32.20 16.54 7.97
C LEU A 313 -32.50 17.88 8.61
N CYS A 314 -31.91 18.98 8.14
CA CYS A 314 -32.18 20.32 8.62
C CYS A 314 -33.62 20.80 8.34
N ARG A 315 -34.22 20.38 7.21
CA ARG A 315 -35.63 20.64 6.91
C ARG A 315 -36.56 19.86 7.84
N ASN A 316 -36.27 18.60 8.11
CA ASN A 316 -37.08 17.79 9.03
C ASN A 316 -37.01 18.27 10.48
N LEU A 317 -35.85 18.73 10.96
CA LEU A 317 -35.70 19.32 12.29
C LEU A 317 -36.47 20.66 12.44
N LYS A 318 -36.50 21.48 11.38
CA LYS A 318 -37.27 22.72 11.40
C LYS A 318 -38.78 22.47 11.35
N SER A 319 -39.25 21.38 10.71
CA SER A 319 -40.68 21.02 10.69
C SER A 319 -41.19 20.44 12.02
N GLN A 320 -40.32 19.86 12.82
CA GLN A 320 -40.68 19.38 14.18
C GLN A 320 -40.70 20.48 15.25
N ALA A 321 -39.99 21.58 15.02
CA ALA A 321 -39.98 22.73 15.94
C ALA A 321 -41.18 23.67 15.85
N CYS A 322 -42.09 23.47 14.89
CA CYS A 322 -43.30 24.31 14.64
C CYS A 322 -44.59 23.71 15.18
N VAL A 323 -44.55 22.61 15.94
CA VAL A 323 -45.76 22.09 16.64
C VAL A 323 -45.61 22.40 18.11
N ALA A 324 -45.91 23.63 18.51
CA ALA A 324 -46.20 23.97 19.90
C ALA A 324 -47.68 23.72 20.17
N PRO A 325 -48.05 23.05 21.26
CA PRO A 325 -49.48 22.87 21.59
C PRO A 325 -50.05 24.21 22.09
N GLY A 326 -51.22 24.55 21.54
CA GLY A 326 -52.11 25.56 22.07
C GLY A 326 -52.90 25.02 23.27
#